data_88d6a42d26951a16c0676ff672ed567d
#
_entry.id   88d6a42d26951a16c0676ff672ed567d
#
_cell.length_a   1.000
_cell.length_b   1.000
_cell.length_c   1.000
_cell.angle_alpha   90.00
_cell.angle_beta   90.00
_cell.angle_gamma   90.00
#
_symmetry.space_group_name_H-M   'P 1'
#
loop_
_entity.id
_entity.type
_entity.pdbx_description
1 polymer ?
#
loop_
_entity_poly.entity_id
_entity_poly.type
_entity_poly.pdbx_seq_one_letter_code
_entity_poly.pdbx_strand_id
1 'polypeptide(L)'
;MSLPYILTPEAKVPAADRLRAMFNDDKVRIVPELADCMGAKAAEMNGFEVIMVSSGDLACAMTGIPDLQLLSIDDFVRVTEQITHMTPMPLIIDADDGFGLGRALNAQYGCMRIMQAGAAGVLVTDTSELGRKGQLPIPDACLRFRAARAGLDANGHHGFLIARCDSDIINDFEETVERCAAYIDAGADMLCVLWMHKIPSRTKKIEAMCNLRDALNAKGGKYANFPMWYPDLCGKTHDPEEVSMQDLKDLGVYKLTGIHFSCHAAMLAMLDVGRHVLMEQSNDYVDYHFDDTGYKTFTTMSMFGLTDGSWVEAENAFVREPQDSIVQRNADYFVRE
;
A
#
# COMPACT_ATOMS: atom_id res chain seq x y z
N MET A 1 5.01 0.88 23.63
CA MET A 1 4.96 0.32 22.26
C MET A 1 5.32 -1.15 22.32
N SER A 2 4.65 -2.02 21.59
CA SER A 2 4.91 -3.46 21.63
C SER A 2 6.25 -3.81 20.96
N LEU A 3 6.79 -4.98 21.28
CA LEU A 3 7.91 -5.62 20.55
C LEU A 3 7.68 -5.56 19.02
N PRO A 4 8.73 -5.65 18.19
CA PRO A 4 8.57 -5.81 16.76
C PRO A 4 7.55 -6.90 16.46
N TYR A 5 6.62 -6.63 15.57
CA TYR A 5 5.50 -7.52 15.28
C TYR A 5 5.93 -8.96 14.98
N ILE A 6 7.05 -9.14 14.27
CA ILE A 6 7.59 -10.47 13.94
C ILE A 6 7.88 -11.35 15.18
N LEU A 7 8.08 -10.74 16.35
CA LEU A 7 8.33 -11.45 17.61
C LEU A 7 7.06 -11.77 18.38
N THR A 8 5.89 -11.34 17.88
CA THR A 8 4.61 -11.59 18.54
C THR A 8 3.96 -12.91 18.08
N PRO A 9 3.09 -13.51 18.90
CA PRO A 9 2.33 -14.71 18.49
C PRO A 9 1.42 -14.47 17.28
N GLU A 10 0.90 -13.27 17.11
CA GLU A 10 0.01 -12.87 16.03
C GLU A 10 0.68 -12.91 14.66
N ALA A 11 2.00 -12.79 14.59
CA ALA A 11 2.78 -12.90 13.36
C ALA A 11 2.65 -14.27 12.66
N LYS A 12 2.12 -15.28 13.34
CA LYS A 12 1.93 -16.63 12.78
C LYS A 12 0.75 -16.71 11.81
N VAL A 13 -0.20 -15.77 11.85
CA VAL A 13 -1.33 -15.76 10.90
C VAL A 13 -0.85 -15.13 9.59
N PRO A 14 -0.96 -15.83 8.45
CA PRO A 14 -0.53 -15.28 7.16
C PRO A 14 -1.20 -13.93 6.86
N ALA A 15 -0.42 -12.97 6.36
CA ALA A 15 -0.91 -11.63 6.08
C ALA A 15 -2.04 -11.63 5.02
N ALA A 16 -1.96 -12.53 4.03
CA ALA A 16 -3.00 -12.71 3.02
C ALA A 16 -4.34 -13.14 3.62
N ASP A 17 -4.32 -14.00 4.64
CA ASP A 17 -5.55 -14.45 5.30
C ASP A 17 -6.15 -13.34 6.16
N ARG A 18 -5.30 -12.53 6.81
CA ARG A 18 -5.76 -11.33 7.54
C ARG A 18 -6.42 -10.32 6.59
N LEU A 19 -5.82 -10.10 5.40
CA LEU A 19 -6.38 -9.21 4.39
C LEU A 19 -7.76 -9.72 3.90
N ARG A 20 -7.86 -11.02 3.57
CA ARG A 20 -9.15 -11.62 3.13
C ARG A 20 -10.23 -11.53 4.19
N ALA A 21 -9.88 -11.74 5.45
CA ALA A 21 -10.83 -11.65 6.56
C ALA A 21 -11.47 -10.27 6.68
N MET A 22 -10.76 -9.20 6.28
CA MET A 22 -11.28 -7.83 6.29
C MET A 22 -12.41 -7.61 5.29
N PHE A 23 -12.52 -8.42 4.25
CA PHE A 23 -13.57 -8.24 3.23
C PHE A 23 -14.91 -8.90 3.59
N ASN A 24 -14.99 -9.54 4.74
CA ASN A 24 -16.24 -10.12 5.25
C ASN A 24 -17.20 -9.09 5.85
N ASP A 25 -16.75 -7.84 6.00
CA ASP A 25 -17.58 -6.73 6.46
C ASP A 25 -17.96 -5.77 5.31
N ASP A 26 -18.78 -4.78 5.61
CA ASP A 26 -19.27 -3.78 4.65
C ASP A 26 -18.36 -2.52 4.58
N LYS A 27 -17.19 -2.57 5.20
CA LYS A 27 -16.30 -1.40 5.20
C LYS A 27 -15.57 -1.27 3.86
N VAL A 28 -15.42 -0.02 3.43
CA VAL A 28 -14.43 0.40 2.44
C VAL A 28 -13.21 0.93 3.21
N ARG A 29 -12.04 0.38 2.95
CA ARG A 29 -10.81 0.78 3.64
C ARG A 29 -9.96 1.69 2.78
N ILE A 30 -9.44 2.73 3.40
CA ILE A 30 -8.44 3.59 2.78
C ILE A 30 -7.08 2.93 2.95
N VAL A 31 -6.36 2.81 1.84
CA VAL A 31 -5.03 2.21 1.78
C VAL A 31 -4.00 3.33 1.54
N PRO A 32 -3.24 3.72 2.56
CA PRO A 32 -2.17 4.70 2.36
C PRO A 32 -1.01 4.07 1.58
N GLU A 33 -0.59 4.78 0.55
CA GLU A 33 0.59 4.46 -0.25
C GLU A 33 1.83 5.00 0.45
N LEU A 34 2.85 4.18 0.56
CA LEU A 34 4.05 4.50 1.33
C LEU A 34 5.30 3.83 0.72
N ALA A 35 6.48 4.24 1.19
CA ALA A 35 7.76 3.79 0.68
C ALA A 35 8.67 3.13 1.74
N ASP A 36 8.33 3.26 3.03
CA ASP A 36 9.26 2.91 4.11
C ASP A 36 8.56 2.57 5.44
N CYS A 37 9.38 2.19 6.42
CA CYS A 37 8.90 1.89 7.77
C CYS A 37 8.35 3.12 8.50
N MET A 38 8.81 4.33 8.18
CA MET A 38 8.32 5.55 8.81
C MET A 38 6.89 5.83 8.36
N GLY A 39 6.63 5.72 7.05
CA GLY A 39 5.28 5.82 6.50
C GLY A 39 4.35 4.74 7.05
N ALA A 40 4.82 3.50 7.18
CA ALA A 40 4.05 2.40 7.76
C ALA A 40 3.74 2.65 9.25
N LYS A 41 4.70 3.20 10.01
CA LYS A 41 4.48 3.56 11.41
C LYS A 41 3.47 4.70 11.56
N ALA A 42 3.58 5.72 10.74
CA ALA A 42 2.61 6.81 10.72
C ALA A 42 1.21 6.31 10.36
N ALA A 43 1.09 5.38 9.39
CA ALA A 43 -0.18 4.76 9.04
C ALA A 43 -0.78 3.97 10.22
N GLU A 44 0.03 3.16 10.92
CA GLU A 44 -0.39 2.41 12.10
C GLU A 44 -0.90 3.34 13.22
N MET A 45 -0.16 4.42 13.51
CA MET A 45 -0.55 5.40 14.53
C MET A 45 -1.84 6.16 14.20
N ASN A 46 -2.13 6.34 12.92
CA ASN A 46 -3.38 6.93 12.45
C ASN A 46 -4.56 5.93 12.40
N GLY A 47 -4.32 4.64 12.65
CA GLY A 47 -5.36 3.62 12.71
C GLY A 47 -5.78 3.07 11.35
N PHE A 48 -4.93 3.16 10.32
CA PHE A 48 -5.15 2.46 9.06
C PHE A 48 -5.09 0.95 9.28
N GLU A 49 -5.91 0.21 8.54
CA GLU A 49 -6.04 -1.25 8.73
C GLU A 49 -5.21 -2.05 7.71
N VAL A 50 -4.86 -1.45 6.56
CA VAL A 50 -4.10 -2.04 5.45
C VAL A 50 -3.24 -0.96 4.80
N ILE A 51 -2.09 -1.34 4.27
CA ILE A 51 -1.10 -0.43 3.67
C ILE A 51 -0.60 -0.96 2.33
N MET A 52 -0.06 -0.07 1.50
CA MET A 52 0.58 -0.45 0.23
C MET A 52 1.93 0.24 0.06
N VAL A 53 2.94 -0.51 -0.38
CA VAL A 53 4.13 0.10 -0.97
C VAL A 53 3.83 0.36 -2.44
N SER A 54 3.78 1.64 -2.79
CA SER A 54 3.67 2.10 -4.18
C SER A 54 5.03 2.05 -4.86
N SER A 55 5.09 1.55 -6.08
CA SER A 55 6.32 1.54 -6.89
C SER A 55 6.86 2.96 -7.10
N GLY A 56 5.97 3.91 -7.39
CA GLY A 56 6.30 5.31 -7.59
C GLY A 56 6.82 5.99 -6.32
N ASP A 57 6.17 5.78 -5.18
CA ASP A 57 6.63 6.33 -3.90
C ASP A 57 8.00 5.75 -3.52
N LEU A 58 8.19 4.44 -3.71
CA LEU A 58 9.47 3.78 -3.44
C LEU A 58 10.58 4.31 -4.36
N ALA A 59 10.31 4.47 -5.66
CA ALA A 59 11.26 5.05 -6.60
C ALA A 59 11.66 6.48 -6.19
N CYS A 60 10.69 7.33 -5.88
CA CYS A 60 10.94 8.69 -5.41
C CYS A 60 11.77 8.72 -4.13
N ALA A 61 11.42 7.90 -3.14
CA ALA A 61 12.10 7.86 -1.85
C ALA A 61 13.54 7.33 -1.94
N MET A 62 13.79 6.30 -2.76
CA MET A 62 15.09 5.66 -2.86
C MET A 62 16.05 6.37 -3.82
N THR A 63 15.54 6.98 -4.88
CA THR A 63 16.37 7.45 -5.99
C THR A 63 16.26 8.95 -6.26
N GLY A 64 15.22 9.61 -5.73
CA GLY A 64 14.88 11.00 -6.09
C GLY A 64 14.39 11.15 -7.53
N ILE A 65 14.04 10.06 -8.20
CA ILE A 65 13.61 10.01 -9.60
C ILE A 65 12.14 9.56 -9.64
N PRO A 66 11.34 10.04 -10.59
CA PRO A 66 9.96 9.57 -10.74
C PRO A 66 9.88 8.08 -11.09
N ASP A 67 8.69 7.53 -11.04
CA ASP A 67 8.41 6.13 -11.37
C ASP A 67 8.72 5.81 -12.84
N LEU A 68 9.88 5.20 -13.04
CA LEU A 68 10.43 4.80 -14.35
C LEU A 68 10.86 3.33 -14.35
N GLN A 69 10.38 2.55 -13.40
CA GLN A 69 10.71 1.12 -13.23
C GLN A 69 12.22 0.84 -13.13
N LEU A 70 12.95 1.71 -12.44
CA LEU A 70 14.40 1.58 -12.26
C LEU A 70 14.79 0.69 -11.05
N LEU A 71 13.82 0.38 -10.19
CA LEU A 71 14.05 -0.44 -9.02
C LEU A 71 14.06 -1.93 -9.35
N SER A 72 14.91 -2.66 -8.66
CA SER A 72 14.99 -4.10 -8.78
C SER A 72 14.00 -4.79 -7.83
N ILE A 73 13.69 -6.06 -8.10
CA ILE A 73 12.89 -6.88 -7.19
C ILE A 73 13.50 -6.94 -5.76
N ASP A 74 14.82 -6.87 -5.62
CA ASP A 74 15.48 -6.93 -4.32
C ASP A 74 15.21 -5.67 -3.49
N ASP A 75 15.00 -4.52 -4.11
CA ASP A 75 14.58 -3.30 -3.42
C ASP A 75 13.18 -3.46 -2.81
N PHE A 76 12.24 -4.03 -3.57
CA PHE A 76 10.90 -4.32 -3.07
C PHE A 76 10.90 -5.40 -1.99
N VAL A 77 11.68 -6.47 -2.14
CA VAL A 77 11.81 -7.53 -1.12
C VAL A 77 12.31 -6.94 0.18
N ARG A 78 13.37 -6.12 0.13
CA ARG A 78 13.97 -5.52 1.33
C ARG A 78 12.98 -4.63 2.08
N VAL A 79 12.28 -3.73 1.39
CA VAL A 79 11.31 -2.85 2.06
C VAL A 79 10.11 -3.64 2.58
N THR A 80 9.69 -4.68 1.86
CA THR A 80 8.62 -5.58 2.30
C THR A 80 8.97 -6.25 3.61
N GLU A 81 10.16 -6.88 3.71
CA GLU A 81 10.64 -7.53 4.94
C GLU A 81 10.70 -6.55 6.11
N GLN A 82 11.26 -5.37 5.90
CA GLN A 82 11.38 -4.36 6.94
C GLN A 82 10.00 -3.95 7.51
N ILE A 83 9.04 -3.69 6.64
CA ILE A 83 7.70 -3.26 7.04
C ILE A 83 6.92 -4.41 7.70
N THR A 84 6.93 -5.60 7.10
CA THR A 84 6.16 -6.76 7.62
C THR A 84 6.68 -7.27 8.95
N HIS A 85 7.96 -7.04 9.25
CA HIS A 85 8.53 -7.36 10.56
C HIS A 85 8.10 -6.38 11.66
N MET A 86 7.71 -5.16 11.29
CA MET A 86 7.42 -4.09 12.23
C MET A 86 5.93 -4.00 12.59
N THR A 87 5.03 -4.22 11.65
CA THR A 87 3.60 -3.96 11.81
C THR A 87 2.72 -5.16 11.46
N PRO A 88 1.58 -5.35 12.19
CA PRO A 88 0.60 -6.37 11.84
C PRO A 88 -0.24 -6.05 10.62
N MET A 89 -0.22 -4.81 10.12
CA MET A 89 -1.06 -4.43 8.98
C MET A 89 -0.71 -5.26 7.75
N PRO A 90 -1.72 -5.85 7.05
CA PRO A 90 -1.47 -6.49 5.77
C PRO A 90 -0.86 -5.50 4.78
N LEU A 91 0.27 -5.88 4.19
CA LEU A 91 0.99 -5.06 3.22
C LEU A 91 0.74 -5.57 1.80
N ILE A 92 0.28 -4.68 0.92
CA ILE A 92 0.16 -4.91 -0.52
C ILE A 92 1.36 -4.26 -1.20
N ILE A 93 1.91 -4.90 -2.24
CA ILE A 93 3.01 -4.36 -3.03
C ILE A 93 2.50 -4.03 -4.43
N ASP A 94 2.71 -2.80 -4.87
CA ASP A 94 2.56 -2.44 -6.28
C ASP A 94 3.72 -3.05 -7.06
N ALA A 95 3.41 -4.09 -7.80
CA ALA A 95 4.38 -4.90 -8.53
C ALA A 95 4.49 -4.48 -10.02
N ASP A 96 3.90 -3.37 -10.40
CA ASP A 96 3.89 -2.87 -11.78
C ASP A 96 3.53 -3.96 -12.80
N ASP A 97 4.44 -4.20 -13.76
CA ASP A 97 4.31 -5.24 -14.79
C ASP A 97 4.78 -6.64 -14.34
N GLY A 98 5.03 -6.83 -13.04
CA GLY A 98 5.53 -8.08 -12.46
C GLY A 98 7.05 -8.16 -12.38
N PHE A 99 7.74 -7.02 -12.22
CA PHE A 99 9.19 -6.91 -11.98
C PHE A 99 10.10 -7.35 -13.15
N GLY A 100 9.63 -7.31 -14.36
CA GLY A 100 10.54 -7.78 -15.37
C GLY A 100 10.09 -7.70 -16.79
N LEU A 101 9.96 -6.52 -17.31
CA LEU A 101 9.94 -6.31 -18.75
C LEU A 101 8.83 -7.09 -19.47
N GLY A 102 7.73 -7.35 -18.76
CA GLY A 102 6.55 -8.01 -19.32
C GLY A 102 6.67 -9.54 -19.49
N ARG A 103 7.76 -10.18 -19.02
CA ARG A 103 7.87 -11.65 -19.09
C ARG A 103 7.08 -12.30 -17.94
N ALA A 104 6.15 -13.19 -18.29
CA ALA A 104 5.31 -13.90 -17.32
C ALA A 104 6.11 -14.62 -16.22
N LEU A 105 7.24 -15.24 -16.56
CA LEU A 105 8.09 -15.94 -15.60
C LEU A 105 8.69 -14.98 -14.56
N ASN A 106 8.96 -13.73 -14.91
CA ASN A 106 9.44 -12.73 -13.95
C ASN A 106 8.33 -12.36 -12.95
N ALA A 107 7.09 -12.23 -13.42
CA ALA A 107 5.95 -11.99 -12.53
C ALA A 107 5.77 -13.14 -11.52
N GLN A 108 5.91 -14.40 -11.97
CA GLN A 108 5.87 -15.56 -11.07
C GLN A 108 6.98 -15.48 -10.02
N TYR A 109 8.22 -15.27 -10.45
CA TYR A 109 9.38 -15.24 -9.56
C TYR A 109 9.33 -14.05 -8.60
N GLY A 110 8.99 -12.86 -9.11
CA GLY A 110 8.88 -11.65 -8.29
C GLY A 110 7.79 -11.76 -7.23
N CYS A 111 6.59 -12.18 -7.63
CA CYS A 111 5.48 -12.37 -6.69
C CYS A 111 5.80 -13.41 -5.61
N MET A 112 6.47 -14.52 -5.98
CA MET A 112 6.94 -15.50 -5.01
C MET A 112 7.91 -14.88 -3.98
N ARG A 113 8.88 -14.07 -4.43
CA ARG A 113 9.84 -13.39 -3.56
C ARG A 113 9.17 -12.42 -2.60
N ILE A 114 8.21 -11.65 -3.09
CA ILE A 114 7.41 -10.70 -2.29
C ILE A 114 6.60 -11.45 -1.22
N MET A 115 5.98 -12.58 -1.55
CA MET A 115 5.26 -13.39 -0.57
C MET A 115 6.19 -13.97 0.51
N GLN A 116 7.39 -14.42 0.13
CA GLN A 116 8.41 -14.88 1.08
C GLN A 116 8.86 -13.78 2.04
N ALA A 117 8.84 -12.52 1.60
CA ALA A 117 9.13 -11.34 2.43
C ALA A 117 7.96 -10.95 3.37
N GLY A 118 6.84 -11.68 3.33
CA GLY A 118 5.72 -11.51 4.27
C GLY A 118 4.57 -10.61 3.79
N ALA A 119 4.55 -10.18 2.53
CA ALA A 119 3.44 -9.41 1.99
C ALA A 119 2.11 -10.17 2.07
N ALA A 120 0.99 -9.43 2.08
CA ALA A 120 -0.35 -9.98 1.96
C ALA A 120 -0.73 -10.29 0.50
N GLY A 121 -0.21 -9.50 -0.43
CA GLY A 121 -0.50 -9.64 -1.84
C GLY A 121 0.19 -8.60 -2.69
N VAL A 122 -0.18 -8.60 -3.97
CA VAL A 122 0.36 -7.67 -4.96
C VAL A 122 -0.75 -7.04 -5.80
N LEU A 123 -0.47 -5.84 -6.32
CA LEU A 123 -1.18 -5.24 -7.43
C LEU A 123 -0.31 -5.40 -8.68
N VAL A 124 -0.87 -5.91 -9.77
CA VAL A 124 -0.18 -6.11 -11.05
C VAL A 124 -1.00 -5.45 -12.16
N THR A 125 -0.33 -4.72 -13.06
CA THR A 125 -0.97 -4.02 -14.17
C THR A 125 -1.01 -4.85 -15.46
N ASP A 126 -1.97 -4.54 -16.33
CA ASP A 126 -2.09 -5.08 -17.68
C ASP A 126 -1.35 -4.26 -18.74
N THR A 127 -0.58 -3.24 -18.35
CA THR A 127 0.21 -2.43 -19.25
C THR A 127 1.64 -2.94 -19.45
N SER A 128 2.30 -2.49 -20.50
CA SER A 128 3.74 -2.66 -20.71
C SER A 128 4.39 -1.29 -20.63
N GLU A 129 5.24 -1.10 -19.63
CA GLU A 129 5.93 0.17 -19.38
C GLU A 129 7.16 0.37 -20.29
N LEU A 130 7.73 -0.70 -20.82
CA LEU A 130 8.95 -0.64 -21.61
C LEU A 130 8.75 -0.06 -23.00
N GLY A 131 8.78 1.26 -23.10
CA GLY A 131 8.89 1.97 -24.37
C GLY A 131 7.69 1.82 -25.32
N ARG A 132 6.71 1.02 -24.96
CA ARG A 132 5.45 0.83 -25.66
C ARG A 132 4.33 1.09 -24.64
N LYS A 133 3.95 2.33 -24.54
CA LYS A 133 2.77 2.73 -23.76
C LYS A 133 1.55 2.05 -24.37
N GLY A 134 0.90 1.18 -23.64
CA GLY A 134 -0.34 0.56 -24.04
C GLY A 134 -0.65 -0.70 -23.24
N GLN A 135 -1.92 -1.02 -23.21
CA GLN A 135 -2.38 -2.28 -22.63
C GLN A 135 -1.89 -3.46 -23.47
N LEU A 136 -1.55 -4.54 -22.79
CA LEU A 136 -1.31 -5.83 -23.44
C LEU A 136 -2.60 -6.36 -24.07
N PRO A 137 -2.51 -7.16 -25.15
CA PRO A 137 -3.62 -8.00 -25.57
C PRO A 137 -4.13 -8.84 -24.40
N ILE A 138 -5.44 -9.06 -24.31
CA ILE A 138 -6.08 -9.81 -23.21
C ILE A 138 -5.37 -11.16 -22.94
N PRO A 139 -5.03 -11.98 -23.94
CA PRO A 139 -4.33 -13.24 -23.69
C PRO A 139 -2.98 -13.07 -23.00
N ASP A 140 -2.22 -12.03 -23.37
CA ASP A 140 -0.88 -11.76 -22.81
C ASP A 140 -0.97 -11.23 -21.38
N ALA A 141 -1.92 -10.32 -21.11
CA ALA A 141 -2.23 -9.87 -19.75
C ALA A 141 -2.64 -11.05 -18.86
N CYS A 142 -3.50 -11.95 -19.34
CA CYS A 142 -3.89 -13.15 -18.61
C CYS A 142 -2.73 -14.11 -18.35
N LEU A 143 -1.74 -14.19 -19.24
CA LEU A 143 -0.52 -14.97 -18.98
C LEU A 143 0.26 -14.38 -17.81
N ARG A 144 0.38 -13.05 -17.74
CA ARG A 144 1.03 -12.35 -16.62
C ARG A 144 0.28 -12.60 -15.31
N PHE A 145 -1.05 -12.42 -15.27
CA PHE A 145 -1.83 -12.64 -14.06
C PHE A 145 -1.79 -14.09 -13.58
N ARG A 146 -1.85 -15.07 -14.48
CA ARG A 146 -1.68 -16.50 -14.13
C ARG A 146 -0.29 -16.78 -13.55
N ALA A 147 0.74 -16.15 -14.12
CA ALA A 147 2.10 -16.29 -13.61
C ALA A 147 2.26 -15.63 -12.22
N ALA A 148 1.72 -14.43 -12.04
CA ALA A 148 1.65 -13.78 -10.74
C ALA A 148 0.90 -14.65 -9.72
N ARG A 149 -0.28 -15.19 -10.07
CA ARG A 149 -1.04 -16.13 -9.23
C ARG A 149 -0.21 -17.34 -8.82
N ALA A 150 0.49 -17.96 -9.78
CA ALA A 150 1.36 -19.11 -9.49
C ALA A 150 2.51 -18.75 -8.53
N GLY A 151 3.05 -17.53 -8.63
CA GLY A 151 4.04 -17.01 -7.69
C GLY A 151 3.47 -16.79 -6.29
N LEU A 152 2.28 -16.20 -6.21
CA LEU A 152 1.56 -15.93 -4.96
C LEU A 152 1.14 -17.21 -4.21
N ASP A 153 0.87 -18.29 -4.95
CA ASP A 153 0.50 -19.58 -4.37
C ASP A 153 1.71 -20.46 -4.07
N ALA A 154 2.89 -20.08 -4.51
CA ALA A 154 4.11 -20.84 -4.26
C ALA A 154 4.34 -21.04 -2.77
N ASN A 155 4.82 -22.24 -2.40
CA ASN A 155 5.08 -22.60 -1.01
C ASN A 155 3.86 -22.54 -0.06
N GLY A 156 2.65 -22.55 -0.60
CA GLY A 156 1.41 -22.52 0.18
C GLY A 156 1.03 -21.16 0.77
N HIS A 157 1.55 -20.06 0.21
CA HIS A 157 1.27 -18.71 0.73
C HIS A 157 -0.13 -18.20 0.44
N HIS A 158 -0.71 -18.55 -0.72
CA HIS A 158 -2.03 -18.08 -1.16
C HIS A 158 -2.20 -16.56 -1.10
N GLY A 159 -1.22 -15.81 -1.62
CA GLY A 159 -1.20 -14.35 -1.62
C GLY A 159 -2.42 -13.73 -2.34
N PHE A 160 -2.71 -12.47 -2.07
CA PHE A 160 -3.83 -11.74 -2.68
C PHE A 160 -3.40 -11.08 -3.99
N LEU A 161 -4.14 -11.30 -5.07
CA LEU A 161 -3.86 -10.72 -6.40
C LEU A 161 -4.88 -9.64 -6.75
N ILE A 162 -4.42 -8.42 -6.89
CA ILE A 162 -5.19 -7.30 -7.44
C ILE A 162 -4.79 -7.12 -8.89
N ALA A 163 -5.73 -7.35 -9.80
CA ALA A 163 -5.51 -7.13 -11.23
C ALA A 163 -5.89 -5.69 -11.59
N ARG A 164 -4.89 -4.89 -11.97
CA ARG A 164 -5.09 -3.52 -12.45
C ARG A 164 -5.34 -3.55 -13.95
N CYS A 165 -6.48 -2.97 -14.34
CA CYS A 165 -6.92 -2.78 -15.70
C CYS A 165 -6.82 -1.29 -16.07
N ASP A 166 -6.00 -0.98 -17.06
CA ASP A 166 -5.76 0.40 -17.51
C ASP A 166 -6.62 0.79 -18.72
N SER A 167 -7.77 0.14 -18.91
CA SER A 167 -8.72 0.50 -19.97
C SER A 167 -9.42 1.82 -19.71
N ASP A 168 -9.69 2.55 -20.78
CA ASP A 168 -10.60 3.71 -20.77
C ASP A 168 -12.05 3.21 -20.73
N ILE A 169 -12.57 3.03 -19.53
CA ILE A 169 -13.92 2.48 -19.33
C ILE A 169 -15.03 3.32 -19.98
N ILE A 170 -14.78 4.58 -20.28
CA ILE A 170 -15.79 5.44 -20.94
C ILE A 170 -15.85 5.18 -22.44
N ASN A 171 -14.71 5.05 -23.08
CA ASN A 171 -14.63 4.86 -24.54
C ASN A 171 -14.62 3.38 -24.96
N ASP A 172 -14.10 2.51 -24.07
CA ASP A 172 -13.88 1.08 -24.35
C ASP A 172 -14.59 0.18 -23.32
N PHE A 173 -15.85 0.49 -23.01
CA PHE A 173 -16.61 -0.21 -21.95
C PHE A 173 -16.66 -1.73 -22.15
N GLU A 174 -17.03 -2.19 -23.33
CA GLU A 174 -17.18 -3.62 -23.64
C GLU A 174 -15.83 -4.36 -23.47
N GLU A 175 -14.74 -3.78 -23.96
CA GLU A 175 -13.40 -4.33 -23.81
C GLU A 175 -13.00 -4.33 -22.32
N THR A 176 -13.32 -3.28 -21.57
CA THR A 176 -13.04 -3.22 -20.13
C THR A 176 -13.75 -4.36 -19.38
N VAL A 177 -15.02 -4.64 -19.70
CA VAL A 177 -15.78 -5.75 -19.10
C VAL A 177 -15.16 -7.10 -19.48
N GLU A 178 -14.76 -7.27 -20.74
CA GLU A 178 -14.10 -8.49 -21.22
C GLU A 178 -12.76 -8.72 -20.50
N ARG A 179 -11.93 -7.70 -20.38
CA ARG A 179 -10.66 -7.73 -19.65
C ARG A 179 -10.87 -8.10 -18.18
N CYS A 180 -11.77 -7.40 -17.49
CA CYS A 180 -12.08 -7.67 -16.08
C CYS A 180 -12.51 -9.13 -15.87
N ALA A 181 -13.39 -9.65 -16.71
CA ALA A 181 -13.81 -11.05 -16.65
C ALA A 181 -12.64 -12.02 -16.88
N ALA A 182 -11.81 -11.74 -17.89
CA ALA A 182 -10.64 -12.56 -18.19
C ALA A 182 -9.59 -12.54 -17.06
N TYR A 183 -9.44 -11.42 -16.35
CA TYR A 183 -8.51 -11.31 -15.19
C TYR A 183 -9.03 -12.09 -13.98
N ILE A 184 -10.35 -12.09 -13.75
CA ILE A 184 -10.98 -12.98 -12.75
C ILE A 184 -10.70 -14.44 -13.11
N ASP A 185 -10.81 -14.81 -14.40
CA ASP A 185 -10.49 -16.17 -14.87
C ASP A 185 -9.00 -16.52 -14.73
N ALA A 186 -8.15 -15.52 -14.83
CA ALA A 186 -6.70 -15.67 -14.64
C ALA A 186 -6.28 -15.75 -13.16
N GLY A 187 -7.20 -15.62 -12.20
CA GLY A 187 -6.97 -15.83 -10.78
C GLY A 187 -6.85 -14.55 -9.96
N ALA A 188 -7.36 -13.41 -10.45
CA ALA A 188 -7.47 -12.21 -9.62
C ALA A 188 -8.43 -12.44 -8.43
N ASP A 189 -8.06 -11.86 -7.29
CA ASP A 189 -8.93 -11.79 -6.09
C ASP A 189 -9.69 -10.46 -6.03
N MET A 190 -9.20 -9.42 -6.71
CA MET A 190 -9.79 -8.08 -6.76
C MET A 190 -9.42 -7.40 -8.09
N LEU A 191 -10.29 -6.50 -8.56
CA LEU A 191 -10.03 -5.68 -9.74
C LEU A 191 -9.77 -4.22 -9.35
N CYS A 192 -8.87 -3.56 -10.07
CA CYS A 192 -8.64 -2.13 -10.03
C CYS A 192 -8.72 -1.57 -11.46
N VAL A 193 -9.78 -0.83 -11.79
CA VAL A 193 -9.87 -0.13 -13.09
C VAL A 193 -9.31 1.27 -12.91
N LEU A 194 -8.04 1.47 -13.33
CA LEU A 194 -7.24 2.65 -12.98
C LEU A 194 -7.87 3.97 -13.40
N TRP A 195 -8.34 4.07 -14.63
CA TRP A 195 -8.81 5.35 -15.16
C TRP A 195 -10.20 5.79 -14.66
N MET A 196 -10.83 4.98 -13.80
CA MET A 196 -12.11 5.32 -13.18
C MET A 196 -12.07 6.69 -12.47
N HIS A 197 -10.98 7.00 -11.78
CA HIS A 197 -10.81 8.26 -11.06
C HIS A 197 -10.66 9.48 -11.98
N LYS A 198 -10.23 9.29 -13.22
CA LYS A 198 -10.06 10.39 -14.22
C LYS A 198 -11.36 10.83 -14.86
N ILE A 199 -12.47 10.14 -14.67
CA ILE A 199 -13.77 10.55 -15.17
C ILE A 199 -14.15 11.90 -14.50
N PRO A 200 -14.45 12.96 -15.26
CA PRO A 200 -14.52 14.32 -14.71
C PRO A 200 -15.77 14.61 -13.87
N SER A 201 -16.76 13.73 -13.84
CA SER A 201 -18.03 13.94 -13.13
C SER A 201 -18.33 12.79 -12.18
N ARG A 202 -18.66 13.11 -10.93
CA ARG A 202 -19.09 12.13 -9.92
C ARG A 202 -20.25 11.26 -10.42
N THR A 203 -21.24 11.87 -11.04
CA THR A 203 -22.39 11.13 -11.60
C THR A 203 -21.93 10.12 -12.64
N LYS A 204 -21.06 10.52 -13.57
CA LYS A 204 -20.51 9.61 -14.60
C LYS A 204 -19.58 8.55 -14.01
N LYS A 205 -18.81 8.88 -12.97
CA LYS A 205 -18.01 7.89 -12.23
C LYS A 205 -18.92 6.80 -11.66
N ILE A 206 -19.93 7.21 -10.89
CA ILE A 206 -20.88 6.26 -10.27
C ILE A 206 -21.62 5.44 -11.33
N GLU A 207 -22.05 6.05 -12.44
CA GLU A 207 -22.68 5.36 -13.55
C GLU A 207 -21.75 4.30 -14.16
N ALA A 208 -20.50 4.64 -14.44
CA ALA A 208 -19.51 3.70 -14.97
C ALA A 208 -19.23 2.55 -13.99
N MET A 209 -19.13 2.86 -12.69
CA MET A 209 -18.94 1.87 -11.63
C MET A 209 -20.14 0.91 -11.51
N CYS A 210 -21.36 1.44 -11.54
CA CYS A 210 -22.57 0.63 -11.57
C CYS A 210 -22.63 -0.26 -12.80
N ASN A 211 -22.41 0.31 -13.98
CA ASN A 211 -22.46 -0.44 -15.25
C ASN A 211 -21.44 -1.59 -15.26
N LEU A 212 -20.21 -1.35 -14.81
CA LEU A 212 -19.20 -2.40 -14.71
C LEU A 212 -19.60 -3.52 -13.74
N ARG A 213 -20.06 -3.15 -12.53
CA ARG A 213 -20.57 -4.09 -11.54
C ARG A 213 -21.72 -4.93 -12.12
N ASP A 214 -22.68 -4.28 -12.74
CA ASP A 214 -23.88 -4.94 -13.25
C ASP A 214 -23.59 -5.85 -14.47
N ALA A 215 -22.64 -5.45 -15.32
CA ALA A 215 -22.16 -6.28 -16.43
C ALA A 215 -21.43 -7.54 -15.93
N LEU A 216 -20.62 -7.43 -14.87
CA LEU A 216 -19.98 -8.59 -14.26
C LEU A 216 -21.01 -9.46 -13.53
N ASN A 217 -21.95 -8.86 -12.80
CA ASN A 217 -23.04 -9.59 -12.13
C ASN A 217 -23.89 -10.38 -13.13
N ALA A 218 -24.17 -9.83 -14.31
CA ALA A 218 -24.92 -10.51 -15.36
C ALA A 218 -24.25 -11.79 -15.88
N LYS A 219 -22.93 -11.92 -15.73
CA LYS A 219 -22.21 -13.16 -16.04
C LYS A 219 -22.45 -14.25 -14.99
N GLY A 220 -22.87 -13.89 -13.76
CA GLY A 220 -23.17 -14.82 -12.67
C GLY A 220 -21.94 -15.53 -12.09
N GLY A 221 -22.19 -16.47 -11.18
CA GLY A 221 -21.14 -17.29 -10.57
C GLY A 221 -20.05 -16.45 -9.90
N LYS A 222 -18.80 -16.74 -10.20
CA LYS A 222 -17.62 -16.07 -9.61
C LYS A 222 -17.46 -14.59 -9.96
N TYR A 223 -18.15 -14.09 -10.97
CA TYR A 223 -18.11 -12.68 -11.38
C TYR A 223 -19.06 -11.81 -10.56
N ALA A 224 -20.07 -12.42 -9.93
CA ALA A 224 -21.08 -11.68 -9.20
C ALA A 224 -20.52 -11.08 -7.90
N ASN A 225 -20.74 -9.78 -7.70
CA ASN A 225 -20.24 -9.01 -6.56
C ASN A 225 -18.73 -9.12 -6.36
N PHE A 226 -17.98 -9.22 -7.47
CA PHE A 226 -16.54 -9.36 -7.41
C PHE A 226 -15.90 -8.12 -6.75
N PRO A 227 -14.95 -8.30 -5.81
CA PRO A 227 -14.35 -7.18 -5.08
C PRO A 227 -13.60 -6.23 -6.00
N MET A 228 -13.71 -4.94 -5.71
CA MET A 228 -13.06 -3.88 -6.49
C MET A 228 -12.29 -2.92 -5.58
N TRP A 229 -11.21 -2.38 -6.14
CA TRP A 229 -10.42 -1.27 -5.61
C TRP A 229 -10.77 0.00 -6.38
N TYR A 230 -11.12 1.07 -5.70
CA TYR A 230 -11.20 2.39 -6.31
C TYR A 230 -9.78 3.01 -6.31
N PRO A 231 -9.21 3.34 -7.47
CA PRO A 231 -7.76 3.54 -7.60
C PRO A 231 -7.21 4.67 -6.74
N ASP A 232 -7.89 5.78 -6.70
CA ASP A 232 -7.36 6.95 -6.01
C ASP A 232 -8.52 7.82 -5.51
N LEU A 233 -8.67 7.86 -4.19
CA LEU A 233 -9.55 8.81 -3.54
C LEU A 233 -8.83 10.17 -3.55
N CYS A 234 -8.61 10.70 -4.75
CA CYS A 234 -7.88 11.92 -4.96
C CYS A 234 -8.49 13.05 -4.17
N GLY A 235 -7.99 13.24 -3.03
CA GLY A 235 -7.84 14.35 -2.13
C GLY A 235 -8.63 15.63 -2.25
N LYS A 236 -9.61 15.71 -3.09
CA LYS A 236 -10.52 16.82 -3.15
C LYS A 236 -11.84 16.49 -2.45
N THR A 237 -11.74 16.13 -1.17
CA THR A 237 -12.91 15.83 -0.33
C THR A 237 -13.98 16.92 -0.34
N HIS A 238 -13.66 18.11 -0.85
CA HIS A 238 -14.56 19.21 -1.04
C HIS A 238 -14.98 19.42 -2.51
N ASP A 239 -14.50 18.55 -3.43
CA ASP A 239 -14.92 18.59 -4.81
C ASP A 239 -16.23 17.80 -4.96
N PRO A 240 -17.35 18.45 -5.30
CA PRO A 240 -18.63 17.76 -5.48
C PRO A 240 -18.61 16.77 -6.66
N GLU A 241 -17.61 16.86 -7.52
CA GLU A 241 -17.42 15.97 -8.65
C GLU A 241 -16.58 14.71 -8.30
N GLU A 242 -16.14 14.58 -7.04
CA GLU A 242 -15.40 13.40 -6.58
C GLU A 242 -16.32 12.40 -5.88
N VAL A 243 -15.97 11.11 -5.99
CA VAL A 243 -16.68 10.01 -5.33
C VAL A 243 -16.37 10.03 -3.83
N SER A 244 -17.39 9.90 -3.01
CA SER A 244 -17.25 9.82 -1.56
C SER A 244 -17.10 8.38 -1.07
N MET A 245 -16.61 8.21 0.16
CA MET A 245 -16.58 6.90 0.83
C MET A 245 -17.97 6.28 0.96
N GLN A 246 -19.02 7.11 1.08
CA GLN A 246 -20.39 6.61 1.13
C GLN A 246 -20.84 6.04 -0.23
N ASP A 247 -20.46 6.68 -1.34
CA ASP A 247 -20.75 6.15 -2.68
C ASP A 247 -20.10 4.79 -2.90
N LEU A 248 -18.82 4.64 -2.51
CA LEU A 248 -18.12 3.37 -2.60
C LEU A 248 -18.79 2.27 -1.78
N LYS A 249 -19.26 2.61 -0.57
CA LYS A 249 -19.99 1.71 0.30
C LYS A 249 -21.34 1.31 -0.29
N ASP A 250 -22.10 2.25 -0.84
CA ASP A 250 -23.42 2.02 -1.42
C ASP A 250 -23.34 1.12 -2.69
N LEU A 251 -22.23 1.16 -3.39
CA LEU A 251 -21.96 0.26 -4.52
C LEU A 251 -21.73 -1.19 -4.09
N GLY A 252 -21.30 -1.44 -2.85
CA GLY A 252 -21.19 -2.75 -2.20
C GLY A 252 -19.99 -3.60 -2.63
N VAL A 253 -19.45 -3.40 -3.81
CA VAL A 253 -18.32 -4.19 -4.36
C VAL A 253 -16.96 -3.54 -4.11
N TYR A 254 -16.90 -2.23 -3.87
CA TYR A 254 -15.66 -1.54 -3.56
C TYR A 254 -15.26 -1.80 -2.10
N LYS A 255 -14.08 -2.37 -1.91
CA LYS A 255 -13.56 -2.76 -0.58
C LYS A 255 -12.33 -1.97 -0.17
N LEU A 256 -11.57 -1.50 -1.14
CA LEU A 256 -10.35 -0.72 -0.94
C LEU A 256 -10.36 0.54 -1.80
N THR A 257 -9.67 1.58 -1.33
CA THR A 257 -9.33 2.77 -2.12
C THR A 257 -7.96 3.30 -1.72
N GLY A 258 -7.13 3.68 -2.70
CA GLY A 258 -5.80 4.21 -2.48
C GLY A 258 -5.79 5.69 -2.11
N ILE A 259 -4.75 6.13 -1.42
CA ILE A 259 -4.38 7.54 -1.25
C ILE A 259 -2.86 7.68 -1.29
N HIS A 260 -2.35 8.70 -1.97
CA HIS A 260 -0.96 9.12 -1.82
C HIS A 260 -0.72 9.63 -0.42
N PHE A 261 0.18 9.01 0.32
CA PHE A 261 0.33 9.31 1.75
C PHE A 261 1.76 9.73 2.12
N SER A 262 2.71 8.78 2.18
CA SER A 262 3.96 9.06 2.89
C SER A 262 4.92 9.98 2.12
N CYS A 263 5.22 9.69 0.88
CA CYS A 263 6.16 10.48 0.08
C CYS A 263 5.68 11.91 -0.12
N HIS A 264 4.38 12.08 -0.41
CA HIS A 264 3.80 13.39 -0.63
C HIS A 264 3.84 14.25 0.64
N ALA A 265 3.37 13.70 1.75
CA ALA A 265 3.36 14.40 3.04
C ALA A 265 4.80 14.70 3.51
N ALA A 266 5.71 13.73 3.41
CA ALA A 266 7.09 13.92 3.80
C ALA A 266 7.80 15.00 2.98
N MET A 267 7.62 15.00 1.66
CA MET A 267 8.22 16.01 0.79
C MET A 267 7.71 17.41 1.12
N LEU A 268 6.40 17.58 1.30
CA LEU A 268 5.82 18.88 1.66
C LEU A 268 6.34 19.37 3.02
N ALA A 269 6.39 18.50 4.03
CA ALA A 269 6.92 18.83 5.35
C ALA A 269 8.41 19.19 5.30
N MET A 270 9.24 18.41 4.59
CA MET A 270 10.65 18.69 4.45
C MET A 270 10.93 20.02 3.72
N LEU A 271 10.15 20.35 2.68
CA LEU A 271 10.27 21.62 1.98
C LEU A 271 9.90 22.79 2.88
N ASP A 272 8.86 22.64 3.68
CA ASP A 272 8.40 23.68 4.61
C ASP A 272 9.42 23.91 5.73
N VAL A 273 9.81 22.87 6.42
CA VAL A 273 10.83 22.89 7.47
C VAL A 273 12.16 23.44 6.93
N GLY A 274 12.64 22.92 5.80
CA GLY A 274 13.91 23.36 5.22
C GLY A 274 13.93 24.85 4.85
N ARG A 275 12.80 25.39 4.41
CA ARG A 275 12.66 26.83 4.14
C ARG A 275 12.79 27.65 5.41
N HIS A 276 12.09 27.27 6.47
CA HIS A 276 12.14 27.98 7.75
C HIS A 276 13.53 27.90 8.40
N VAL A 277 14.12 26.72 8.49
CA VAL A 277 15.48 26.54 9.04
C VAL A 277 16.49 27.37 8.27
N LEU A 278 16.41 27.42 6.94
CA LEU A 278 17.35 28.21 6.11
C LEU A 278 17.15 29.73 6.30
N MET A 279 15.92 30.20 6.43
CA MET A 279 15.62 31.63 6.59
C MET A 279 15.95 32.13 7.99
N GLU A 280 15.62 31.35 9.01
CA GLU A 280 15.72 31.73 10.42
C GLU A 280 17.09 31.38 11.03
N GLN A 281 17.86 30.53 10.37
CA GLN A 281 19.14 30.00 10.84
C GLN A 281 19.02 29.34 12.25
N SER A 282 17.82 28.76 12.50
CA SER A 282 17.43 28.16 13.77
C SER A 282 16.61 26.90 13.51
N ASN A 283 16.56 26.00 14.49
CA ASN A 283 15.70 24.83 14.50
C ASN A 283 14.37 25.08 15.24
N ASP A 284 14.13 26.31 15.68
CA ASP A 284 12.95 26.67 16.51
C ASP A 284 11.63 26.27 15.81
N TYR A 285 11.54 26.43 14.49
CA TYR A 285 10.36 26.04 13.75
C TYR A 285 10.04 24.54 13.90
N VAL A 286 11.05 23.68 13.87
CA VAL A 286 10.86 22.23 14.06
C VAL A 286 10.45 21.93 15.48
N ASP A 287 11.09 22.56 16.45
CA ASP A 287 10.89 22.30 17.88
C ASP A 287 9.50 22.74 18.35
N TYR A 288 9.00 23.88 17.87
CA TYR A 288 7.73 24.46 18.32
C TYR A 288 6.53 24.12 17.42
N HIS A 289 6.75 23.93 16.12
CA HIS A 289 5.66 23.69 15.19
C HIS A 289 4.92 22.36 15.42
N PHE A 290 5.62 21.37 15.94
CA PHE A 290 5.06 20.03 16.22
C PHE A 290 4.70 19.81 17.69
N ASP A 291 4.79 20.83 18.55
CA ASP A 291 4.52 20.70 19.98
C ASP A 291 3.05 20.34 20.27
N ASP A 292 2.12 20.78 19.43
CA ASP A 292 0.69 20.45 19.52
C ASP A 292 0.36 18.99 19.27
N THR A 293 1.29 18.22 18.70
CA THR A 293 1.10 16.79 18.44
C THR A 293 1.25 15.93 19.70
N GLY A 294 1.67 16.50 20.82
CA GLY A 294 2.02 15.79 22.04
C GLY A 294 3.37 15.05 21.97
N TYR A 295 4.08 15.19 20.87
CA TYR A 295 5.42 14.68 20.67
C TYR A 295 6.39 15.85 20.78
N LYS A 296 7.10 15.97 21.88
CA LYS A 296 8.13 17.00 22.07
C LYS A 296 9.43 16.65 21.33
N THR A 297 10.35 17.58 21.31
CA THR A 297 11.71 17.47 20.76
C THR A 297 12.28 16.04 20.84
N PHE A 298 12.89 15.55 19.76
CA PHE A 298 13.28 14.13 19.58
C PHE A 298 12.12 13.16 19.43
N THR A 299 11.03 13.68 18.96
CA THR A 299 9.77 13.00 18.74
C THR A 299 9.92 11.71 17.95
N THR A 300 10.78 11.67 16.94
CA THR A 300 10.98 10.48 16.10
C THR A 300 11.38 9.26 16.94
N MET A 301 12.37 9.41 17.82
CA MET A 301 12.81 8.31 18.69
C MET A 301 11.73 7.89 19.67
N SER A 302 11.01 8.86 20.24
CA SER A 302 9.87 8.60 21.14
C SER A 302 8.72 7.92 20.42
N MET A 303 8.40 8.34 19.18
CA MET A 303 7.39 7.71 18.33
C MET A 303 7.70 6.24 18.05
N PHE A 304 8.97 5.88 17.96
CA PHE A 304 9.41 4.50 17.74
C PHE A 304 9.66 3.73 19.05
N GLY A 305 9.23 4.26 20.19
CA GLY A 305 9.21 3.53 21.47
C GLY A 305 10.50 3.57 22.27
N LEU A 306 11.44 4.49 21.96
CA LEU A 306 12.69 4.58 22.72
C LEU A 306 12.45 4.93 24.20
N THR A 307 11.39 5.67 24.49
CA THR A 307 11.10 6.22 25.84
C THR A 307 10.00 5.49 26.60
N ASP A 308 9.32 4.50 26.02
CA ASP A 308 8.20 3.81 26.64
C ASP A 308 8.58 2.51 27.41
N GLY A 309 9.85 2.19 27.44
CA GLY A 309 10.36 1.03 28.18
C GLY A 309 10.27 -0.31 27.45
N SER A 310 9.52 -0.42 26.35
CA SER A 310 9.27 -1.71 25.68
C SER A 310 10.52 -2.37 25.12
N TRP A 311 11.47 -1.58 24.63
CA TRP A 311 12.75 -2.08 24.13
C TRP A 311 13.70 -2.50 25.26
N VAL A 312 13.58 -1.86 26.43
CA VAL A 312 14.34 -2.24 27.63
C VAL A 312 13.90 -3.58 28.16
N GLU A 313 12.59 -3.84 28.17
CA GLU A 313 12.07 -5.16 28.57
C GLU A 313 12.55 -6.26 27.61
N ALA A 314 12.56 -5.98 26.31
CA ALA A 314 13.08 -6.92 25.31
C ALA A 314 14.58 -7.23 25.52
N GLU A 315 15.37 -6.20 25.81
CA GLU A 315 16.81 -6.37 26.02
C GLU A 315 17.10 -7.07 27.36
N ASN A 316 16.39 -6.71 28.43
CA ASN A 316 16.55 -7.30 29.74
C ASN A 316 16.27 -8.81 29.78
N ALA A 317 15.51 -9.33 28.80
CA ALA A 317 15.31 -10.77 28.66
C ALA A 317 16.62 -11.55 28.33
N PHE A 318 17.64 -10.85 27.85
CA PHE A 318 18.90 -11.45 27.40
C PHE A 318 20.14 -11.05 28.23
N VAL A 319 20.00 -10.19 29.23
CA VAL A 319 21.13 -9.77 30.08
C VAL A 319 21.11 -10.46 31.43
N ARG A 320 22.29 -10.69 32.01
CA ARG A 320 22.45 -11.38 33.30
C ARG A 320 21.93 -10.56 34.47
N GLU A 321 22.10 -9.24 34.44
CA GLU A 321 21.64 -8.30 35.42
C GLU A 321 20.79 -7.27 34.66
N PRO A 322 19.46 -7.28 34.85
CA PRO A 322 18.59 -6.28 34.25
C PRO A 322 19.07 -4.88 34.62
N GLN A 323 19.31 -4.09 33.60
CA GLN A 323 19.73 -2.69 33.81
C GLN A 323 18.53 -1.78 33.51
N ASP A 324 18.23 -0.84 34.35
CA ASP A 324 17.31 0.27 34.10
C ASP A 324 17.78 1.22 32.97
N SER A 325 18.69 0.77 32.13
CA SER A 325 19.82 1.60 31.77
C SER A 325 19.91 2.18 30.39
N ILE A 326 19.34 1.57 29.34
CA ILE A 326 19.43 2.20 28.01
C ILE A 326 18.45 3.35 27.89
N VAL A 327 17.25 3.17 28.41
CA VAL A 327 16.23 4.23 28.44
C VAL A 327 16.67 5.36 29.37
N GLN A 328 17.21 5.03 30.56
CA GLN A 328 17.63 6.06 31.52
C GLN A 328 18.85 6.83 31.03
N ARG A 329 19.85 6.17 30.46
CA ARG A 329 20.98 6.85 29.80
C ARG A 329 20.54 7.70 28.61
N ASN A 330 19.57 7.25 27.83
CA ASN A 330 19.08 8.00 26.70
C ASN A 330 18.10 9.09 27.12
N ALA A 331 17.25 8.87 28.16
CA ALA A 331 16.41 9.91 28.74
C ALA A 331 17.27 11.06 29.31
N ASP A 332 18.34 10.75 30.04
CA ASP A 332 19.27 11.75 30.58
C ASP A 332 20.06 12.47 29.48
N TYR A 333 20.26 11.84 28.31
CA TYR A 333 20.95 12.43 27.18
C TYR A 333 20.03 13.36 26.35
N PHE A 334 18.74 13.07 26.32
CA PHE A 334 17.73 13.78 25.51
C PHE A 334 16.89 14.78 26.31
N VAL A 335 16.87 14.70 27.64
CA VAL A 335 16.27 15.73 28.53
C VAL A 335 17.37 16.71 28.92
N ARG A 336 17.87 17.50 27.97
CA ARG A 336 18.50 18.77 28.33
C ARG A 336 17.39 19.83 28.31
N GLU A 337 17.11 20.36 29.48
CA GLU A 337 16.30 21.56 29.72
C GLU A 337 16.68 22.72 28.79
#